data_ed5def1cfb5ef51d5594482514768e39
#
_entry.id   ed5def1cfb5ef51d5594482514768e39
#
_cell.length_a   1.000
_cell.length_b   1.000
_cell.length_c   1.000
_cell.angle_alpha   90.00
_cell.angle_beta   90.00
_cell.angle_gamma   90.00
#
_symmetry.space_group_name_H-M   'P 1'
#
loop_
_entity.id
_entity.type
_entity.pdbx_description
1 polymer ?
#
loop_
_entity_poly.entity_id
_entity_poly.type
_entity_poly.pdbx_seq_one_letter_code
_entity_poly.pdbx_strand_id
1 'polypeptide(L)'
;MMPVSALLAALRSAGLPTADAAAAALAPRFVPQDLARSTPLLRQGEVWRFALVVETGLVRMHFLRRDGREFNKNFFAEGALVCPVTPAMWTGPSLFGITTIEATRIWRCDAEEFREGLAAHGQWSPLQSELLVKLLTGKLQREHDLLALDGRRRYETFCQRFPHLAARVPLVHLATYLGLTDVSLSRLRRAQRESAPVA
;
A
#
# COMPACT_ATOMS: atom_id res chain seq x y z
N MET A 1 -19.03 -10.95 6.36
CA MET A 1 -17.93 -11.54 7.16
C MET A 1 -16.80 -11.90 6.22
N MET A 2 -15.57 -11.50 6.53
CA MET A 2 -14.39 -11.84 5.74
C MET A 2 -14.13 -13.35 5.77
N PRO A 3 -13.82 -14.01 4.64
CA PRO A 3 -13.37 -15.40 4.66
C PRO A 3 -12.07 -15.55 5.46
N VAL A 4 -12.01 -16.54 6.36
CA VAL A 4 -10.79 -16.81 7.16
C VAL A 4 -9.59 -17.06 6.28
N SER A 5 -9.76 -17.79 5.18
CA SER A 5 -8.70 -18.04 4.19
C SER A 5 -8.13 -16.77 3.56
N ALA A 6 -8.96 -15.75 3.31
CA ALA A 6 -8.52 -14.48 2.74
C ALA A 6 -7.69 -13.67 3.75
N LEU A 7 -8.12 -13.60 5.03
CA LEU A 7 -7.33 -12.96 6.08
C LEU A 7 -6.02 -13.70 6.32
N LEU A 8 -6.05 -15.01 6.37
CA LEU A 8 -4.85 -15.84 6.53
C LEU A 8 -3.85 -15.64 5.38
N ALA A 9 -4.34 -15.57 4.14
CA ALA A 9 -3.49 -15.26 2.98
C ALA A 9 -2.83 -13.88 3.10
N ALA A 10 -3.59 -12.85 3.54
CA ALA A 10 -3.06 -11.50 3.76
C ALA A 10 -2.01 -11.47 4.89
N LEU A 11 -2.25 -12.17 6.01
CA LEU A 11 -1.31 -12.29 7.12
C LEU A 11 -0.02 -13.03 6.70
N ARG A 12 -0.15 -14.11 5.93
CA ARG A 12 1.01 -14.85 5.38
C ARG A 12 1.81 -13.99 4.41
N SER A 13 1.14 -13.26 3.52
CA SER A 13 1.79 -12.28 2.63
C SER A 13 2.49 -11.16 3.41
N ALA A 14 1.94 -10.78 4.56
CA ALA A 14 2.55 -9.81 5.47
C ALA A 14 3.80 -10.36 6.22
N GLY A 15 4.03 -11.68 6.20
CA GLY A 15 5.19 -12.34 6.81
C GLY A 15 4.85 -13.21 8.03
N LEU A 16 3.59 -13.53 8.22
CA LEU A 16 3.11 -14.34 9.35
C LEU A 16 2.68 -15.75 8.85
N PRO A 17 3.57 -16.74 8.81
CA PRO A 17 3.29 -18.04 8.20
C PRO A 17 2.26 -18.88 8.97
N THR A 18 2.18 -18.71 10.29
CA THR A 18 1.29 -19.48 11.19
C THR A 18 0.38 -18.52 11.96
N ALA A 19 -0.80 -18.26 11.42
CA ALA A 19 -1.78 -17.34 12.03
C ALA A 19 -3.22 -17.87 11.99
N ASP A 20 -3.40 -19.19 11.86
CA ASP A 20 -4.72 -19.81 11.61
C ASP A 20 -5.72 -19.48 12.72
N ALA A 21 -5.34 -19.63 13.99
CA ALA A 21 -6.20 -19.32 15.14
C ALA A 21 -6.53 -17.81 15.21
N ALA A 22 -5.53 -16.93 15.00
CA ALA A 22 -5.73 -15.49 14.99
C ALA A 22 -6.63 -15.06 13.83
N ALA A 23 -6.43 -15.62 12.63
CA ALA A 23 -7.26 -15.33 11.47
C ALA A 23 -8.72 -15.78 11.70
N ALA A 24 -8.95 -16.95 12.29
CA ALA A 24 -10.29 -17.44 12.62
C ALA A 24 -11.00 -16.51 13.62
N ALA A 25 -10.29 -16.02 14.64
CA ALA A 25 -10.84 -15.11 15.65
C ALA A 25 -11.12 -13.71 15.10
N LEU A 26 -10.28 -13.22 14.18
CA LEU A 26 -10.34 -11.85 13.66
C LEU A 26 -11.22 -11.69 12.40
N ALA A 27 -11.34 -12.71 11.56
CA ALA A 27 -12.10 -12.61 10.32
C ALA A 27 -13.55 -12.10 10.49
N PRO A 28 -14.29 -12.47 11.54
CA PRO A 28 -15.63 -11.95 11.80
C PRO A 28 -15.69 -10.44 12.08
N ARG A 29 -14.58 -9.82 12.52
CA ARG A 29 -14.50 -8.39 12.85
C ARG A 29 -14.24 -7.51 11.61
N PHE A 30 -13.85 -8.13 10.50
CA PHE A 30 -13.66 -7.42 9.25
C PHE A 30 -14.99 -7.26 8.50
N VAL A 31 -15.36 -6.02 8.22
CA VAL A 31 -16.56 -5.67 7.45
C VAL A 31 -16.17 -5.26 6.03
N PRO A 32 -16.94 -5.67 5.00
CA PRO A 32 -16.66 -5.27 3.62
C PRO A 32 -17.08 -3.83 3.39
N GLN A 33 -16.32 -3.14 2.53
CA GLN A 33 -16.67 -1.81 2.03
C GLN A 33 -16.37 -1.74 0.54
N ASP A 34 -17.38 -1.36 -0.25
CA ASP A 34 -17.25 -1.05 -1.66
C ASP A 34 -17.04 0.47 -1.81
N LEU A 35 -15.95 0.83 -2.44
CA LEU A 35 -15.46 2.21 -2.52
C LEU A 35 -15.31 2.63 -3.98
N ALA A 36 -15.84 3.79 -4.31
CA ALA A 36 -15.62 4.38 -5.61
C ALA A 36 -14.14 4.81 -5.78
N ARG A 37 -13.74 5.05 -7.02
CA ARG A 37 -12.45 5.66 -7.35
C ARG A 37 -12.29 6.98 -6.60
N SER A 38 -11.07 7.29 -6.18
CA SER A 38 -10.69 8.54 -5.50
C SER A 38 -11.39 8.77 -4.15
N THR A 39 -11.85 7.68 -3.50
CA THR A 39 -12.42 7.76 -2.15
C THR A 39 -11.32 7.82 -1.10
N PRO A 40 -11.28 8.87 -0.25
CA PRO A 40 -10.32 8.95 0.85
C PRO A 40 -10.72 7.98 1.97
N LEU A 41 -9.78 7.15 2.40
CA LEU A 41 -9.90 6.24 3.55
C LEU A 41 -9.28 6.86 4.81
N LEU A 42 -8.24 7.66 4.63
CA LEU A 42 -7.55 8.42 5.66
C LEU A 42 -7.09 9.73 5.05
N ARG A 43 -7.37 10.85 5.71
CA ARG A 43 -6.79 12.15 5.34
C ARG A 43 -5.52 12.41 6.16
N GLN A 44 -4.56 13.07 5.54
CA GLN A 44 -3.37 13.56 6.27
C GLN A 44 -3.83 14.47 7.42
N GLY A 45 -3.28 14.24 8.62
CA GLY A 45 -3.68 14.93 9.84
C GLY A 45 -4.74 14.20 10.68
N GLU A 46 -5.46 13.23 10.12
CA GLU A 46 -6.38 12.38 10.89
C GLU A 46 -5.62 11.28 11.66
N VAL A 47 -6.20 10.80 12.75
CA VAL A 47 -5.68 9.63 13.47
C VAL A 47 -6.08 8.36 12.72
N TRP A 48 -5.13 7.48 12.48
CA TRP A 48 -5.36 6.25 11.76
C TRP A 48 -5.92 5.15 12.66
N ARG A 49 -7.21 4.82 12.53
CA ARG A 49 -7.95 3.91 13.40
C ARG A 49 -8.43 2.61 12.75
N PHE A 50 -7.78 2.14 11.69
CA PHE A 50 -8.23 0.92 11.01
C PHE A 50 -7.08 0.06 10.51
N ALA A 51 -7.33 -1.24 10.44
CA ALA A 51 -6.63 -2.19 9.59
C ALA A 51 -7.53 -2.51 8.39
N LEU A 52 -6.96 -2.69 7.21
CA LEU A 52 -7.69 -3.12 6.03
C LEU A 52 -6.93 -4.18 5.24
N VAL A 53 -7.68 -5.01 4.52
CA VAL A 53 -7.18 -5.90 3.47
C VAL A 53 -7.85 -5.52 2.17
N VAL A 54 -7.07 -5.33 1.12
CA VAL A 54 -7.61 -5.07 -0.23
C VAL A 54 -8.09 -6.39 -0.81
N GLU A 55 -9.40 -6.49 -1.12
CA GLU A 55 -9.97 -7.65 -1.79
C GLU A 55 -9.84 -7.54 -3.29
N THR A 56 -10.28 -6.39 -3.85
CA THR A 56 -10.12 -6.04 -5.26
C THR A 56 -9.82 -4.56 -5.39
N GLY A 57 -9.08 -4.18 -6.41
CA GLY A 57 -8.77 -2.78 -6.68
C GLY A 57 -7.40 -2.34 -6.21
N LEU A 58 -7.20 -1.05 -6.10
CA LEU A 58 -5.89 -0.44 -5.85
C LEU A 58 -6.01 0.79 -4.95
N VAL A 59 -5.21 0.82 -3.90
CA VAL A 59 -5.13 1.89 -2.92
C VAL A 59 -3.74 2.54 -2.97
N ARG A 60 -3.67 3.83 -2.80
CA ARG A 60 -2.42 4.59 -2.70
C ARG A 60 -2.26 5.26 -1.35
N MET A 61 -1.03 5.37 -0.88
CA MET A 61 -0.62 6.20 0.25
C MET A 61 0.16 7.40 -0.30
N HIS A 62 -0.18 8.61 0.14
CA HIS A 62 0.40 9.84 -0.41
C HIS A 62 0.58 10.92 0.65
N PHE A 63 1.57 11.78 0.43
CA PHE A 63 1.74 13.02 1.18
C PHE A 63 1.06 14.15 0.43
N LEU A 64 0.40 15.05 1.15
CA LEU A 64 -0.16 16.29 0.64
C LEU A 64 0.72 17.45 1.11
N ARG A 65 1.26 18.23 0.18
CA ARG A 65 1.99 19.46 0.47
C ARG A 65 1.05 20.64 0.69
N ARG A 66 1.56 21.70 1.30
CA ARG A 66 0.80 22.94 1.52
C ARG A 66 0.33 23.62 0.23
N ASP A 67 1.01 23.38 -0.89
CA ASP A 67 0.65 23.88 -2.22
C ASP A 67 -0.42 23.02 -2.94
N GLY A 68 -0.98 22.02 -2.25
CA GLY A 68 -1.98 21.08 -2.78
C GLY A 68 -1.42 19.94 -3.62
N ARG A 69 -0.11 19.88 -3.86
CA ARG A 69 0.50 18.78 -4.62
C ARG A 69 0.59 17.53 -3.79
N GLU A 70 0.29 16.40 -4.42
CA GLU A 70 0.39 15.07 -3.82
C GLU A 70 1.64 14.33 -4.31
N PHE A 71 2.29 13.61 -3.40
CA PHE A 71 3.43 12.75 -3.68
C PHE A 71 3.14 11.34 -3.21
N ASN A 72 3.08 10.40 -4.13
CA ASN A 72 2.77 9.02 -3.80
C ASN A 72 3.94 8.34 -3.08
N LYS A 73 3.60 7.69 -1.97
CA LYS A 73 4.53 6.98 -1.09
C LYS A 73 4.52 5.49 -1.37
N ASN A 74 3.34 4.90 -1.56
CA ASN A 74 3.17 3.48 -1.80
C ASN A 74 1.84 3.17 -2.50
N PHE A 75 1.75 1.97 -3.09
CA PHE A 75 0.55 1.40 -3.70
C PHE A 75 0.29 0.04 -3.09
N PHE A 76 -0.99 -0.28 -2.87
CA PHE A 76 -1.45 -1.51 -2.26
C PHE A 76 -2.52 -2.13 -3.16
N ALA A 77 -2.21 -3.28 -3.72
CA ALA A 77 -3.09 -4.06 -4.56
C ALA A 77 -3.76 -5.19 -3.76
N GLU A 78 -4.44 -6.08 -4.44
CA GLU A 78 -5.15 -7.22 -3.88
C GLU A 78 -4.26 -8.05 -2.93
N GLY A 79 -4.83 -8.48 -1.82
CA GLY A 79 -4.14 -9.22 -0.76
C GLY A 79 -3.28 -8.37 0.18
N ALA A 80 -3.11 -7.07 -0.08
CA ALA A 80 -2.33 -6.21 0.79
C ALA A 80 -3.04 -5.97 2.12
N LEU A 81 -2.34 -6.24 3.23
CA LEU A 81 -2.70 -5.81 4.58
C LEU A 81 -2.10 -4.43 4.84
N VAL A 82 -2.92 -3.48 5.26
CA VAL A 82 -2.54 -2.09 5.55
C VAL A 82 -3.05 -1.70 6.93
N CYS A 83 -2.15 -1.44 7.86
CA CYS A 83 -2.46 -1.08 9.24
C CYS A 83 -1.39 -0.15 9.84
N PRO A 84 -1.67 0.55 10.94
CA PRO A 84 -0.64 1.27 11.68
C PRO A 84 0.34 0.28 12.32
N VAL A 85 1.66 0.57 12.20
CA VAL A 85 2.72 -0.32 12.69
C VAL A 85 3.69 0.34 13.66
N THR A 86 3.77 1.67 13.70
CA THR A 86 4.64 2.41 14.63
C THR A 86 3.83 3.12 15.70
N PRO A 87 4.38 3.36 16.92
CA PRO A 87 3.68 4.10 17.96
C PRO A 87 3.10 5.44 17.46
N ALA A 88 3.85 6.19 16.67
CA ALA A 88 3.40 7.47 16.13
C ALA A 88 2.19 7.34 15.20
N MET A 89 2.01 6.20 14.50
CA MET A 89 0.84 5.95 13.65
C MET A 89 -0.42 5.65 14.47
N TRP A 90 -0.28 5.17 15.70
CA TRP A 90 -1.39 4.83 16.59
C TRP A 90 -1.99 6.03 17.31
N THR A 91 -1.13 6.96 17.74
CA THR A 91 -1.53 8.03 18.68
C THR A 91 -1.52 9.41 18.06
N GLY A 92 -0.75 9.61 17.01
CA GLY A 92 -0.56 10.92 16.37
C GLY A 92 -1.38 11.11 15.08
N PRO A 93 -1.42 12.36 14.62
CA PRO A 93 -1.99 12.67 13.31
C PRO A 93 -1.16 12.04 12.20
N SER A 94 -1.83 11.42 11.22
CA SER A 94 -1.16 10.78 10.09
C SER A 94 -0.40 11.80 9.25
N LEU A 95 0.85 11.48 8.91
CA LEU A 95 1.66 12.29 8.00
C LEU A 95 1.24 12.12 6.52
N PHE A 96 0.33 11.20 6.20
CA PHE A 96 -0.07 10.84 4.84
C PHE A 96 -1.56 10.56 4.77
N GLY A 97 -2.10 10.65 3.55
CA GLY A 97 -3.44 10.18 3.20
C GLY A 97 -3.41 8.78 2.59
N ILE A 98 -4.55 8.10 2.66
CA ILE A 98 -4.82 6.82 1.98
C ILE A 98 -6.07 7.02 1.13
N THR A 99 -5.98 6.71 -0.18
CA THR A 99 -7.06 6.97 -1.14
C THR A 99 -7.12 5.85 -2.18
N THR A 100 -8.30 5.47 -2.63
CA THR A 100 -8.49 4.51 -3.73
C THR A 100 -8.05 5.10 -5.07
N ILE A 101 -7.43 4.29 -5.93
CA ILE A 101 -7.06 4.68 -7.31
C ILE A 101 -8.17 4.33 -8.31
N GLU A 102 -8.88 3.26 -8.06
CA GLU A 102 -9.97 2.71 -8.88
C GLU A 102 -11.12 2.26 -8.00
N ALA A 103 -12.21 1.76 -8.55
CA ALA A 103 -13.25 1.09 -7.77
C ALA A 103 -12.60 -0.07 -6.98
N THR A 104 -12.78 -0.05 -5.68
CA THR A 104 -11.99 -0.91 -4.75
C THR A 104 -12.92 -1.50 -3.71
N ARG A 105 -12.79 -2.80 -3.47
CA ARG A 105 -13.42 -3.49 -2.35
C ARG A 105 -12.35 -3.82 -1.32
N ILE A 106 -12.62 -3.44 -0.08
CA ILE A 106 -11.76 -3.72 1.07
C ILE A 106 -12.53 -4.46 2.15
N TRP A 107 -11.79 -5.17 2.99
CA TRP A 107 -12.21 -5.61 4.30
C TRP A 107 -11.58 -4.69 5.34
N ARG A 108 -12.37 -4.13 6.25
CA ARG A 108 -11.92 -3.16 7.24
C ARG A 108 -12.29 -3.62 8.65
N CYS A 109 -11.34 -3.47 9.59
CA CYS A 109 -11.49 -3.72 11.00
C CYS A 109 -10.97 -2.50 11.78
N ASP A 110 -11.44 -2.29 13.01
CA ASP A 110 -10.81 -1.34 13.92
C ASP A 110 -9.35 -1.74 14.19
N ALA A 111 -8.45 -0.75 14.25
CA ALA A 111 -7.02 -1.02 14.36
C ALA A 111 -6.64 -1.62 15.72
N GLU A 112 -7.28 -1.17 16.79
CA GLU A 112 -7.03 -1.66 18.14
C GLU A 112 -7.56 -3.08 18.30
N GLU A 113 -8.79 -3.36 17.82
CA GLU A 113 -9.34 -4.71 17.80
C GLU A 113 -8.46 -5.69 17.00
N PHE A 114 -7.90 -5.22 15.87
CA PHE A 114 -6.98 -6.02 15.07
C PHE A 114 -5.70 -6.33 15.85
N ARG A 115 -5.10 -5.31 16.48
CA ARG A 115 -3.88 -5.45 17.30
C ARG A 115 -4.10 -6.40 18.46
N GLU A 116 -5.17 -6.20 19.23
CA GLU A 116 -5.49 -7.00 20.40
C GLU A 116 -5.80 -8.45 20.04
N GLY A 117 -6.58 -8.66 18.98
CA GLY A 117 -6.88 -9.99 18.49
C GLY A 117 -5.66 -10.78 18.07
N LEU A 118 -4.66 -10.13 17.43
CA LEU A 118 -3.37 -10.76 17.14
C LEU A 118 -2.54 -10.99 18.41
N ALA A 119 -2.54 -10.03 19.33
CA ALA A 119 -1.77 -10.10 20.58
C ALA A 119 -2.27 -11.26 21.46
N ALA A 120 -3.59 -11.50 21.53
CA ALA A 120 -4.18 -12.62 22.25
C ALA A 120 -3.68 -13.99 21.78
N HIS A 121 -3.17 -14.07 20.55
CA HIS A 121 -2.56 -15.28 19.98
C HIS A 121 -1.02 -15.18 19.87
N GLY A 122 -0.38 -14.18 20.50
CA GLY A 122 1.06 -13.97 20.42
C GLY A 122 1.58 -13.55 19.03
N GLN A 123 0.69 -13.10 18.13
CA GLN A 123 1.02 -12.85 16.72
C GLN A 123 1.26 -11.37 16.37
N TRP A 124 0.94 -10.44 17.27
CA TRP A 124 1.13 -9.02 16.98
C TRP A 124 2.61 -8.63 16.83
N SER A 125 3.46 -8.97 17.81
CA SER A 125 4.90 -8.66 17.74
C SER A 125 5.61 -9.24 16.52
N PRO A 126 5.40 -10.53 16.17
CA PRO A 126 5.95 -11.07 14.93
C PRO A 126 5.48 -10.32 13.68
N LEU A 127 4.17 -10.07 13.54
CA LEU A 127 3.64 -9.30 12.40
C LEU A 127 4.22 -7.90 12.34
N GLN A 128 4.26 -7.19 13.46
CA GLN A 128 4.80 -5.84 13.54
C GLN A 128 6.27 -5.81 13.10
N SER A 129 7.08 -6.74 13.56
CA SER A 129 8.49 -6.85 13.18
C SER A 129 8.65 -7.06 11.67
N GLU A 130 7.91 -7.98 11.09
CA GLU A 130 7.93 -8.24 9.65
C GLU A 130 7.50 -7.03 8.82
N LEU A 131 6.43 -6.35 9.23
CA LEU A 131 5.96 -5.13 8.57
C LEU A 131 6.98 -3.99 8.68
N LEU A 132 7.66 -3.85 9.82
CA LEU A 132 8.73 -2.85 10.00
C LEU A 132 9.95 -3.17 9.13
N VAL A 133 10.37 -4.42 9.05
CA VAL A 133 11.46 -4.85 8.15
C VAL A 133 11.11 -4.55 6.69
N LYS A 134 9.90 -4.92 6.24
CA LYS A 134 9.43 -4.61 4.88
C LYS A 134 9.38 -3.10 4.61
N LEU A 135 8.88 -2.34 5.59
CA LEU A 135 8.81 -0.88 5.48
C LEU A 135 10.21 -0.26 5.37
N LEU A 136 11.15 -0.69 6.20
CA LEU A 136 12.54 -0.19 6.20
C LEU A 136 13.25 -0.56 4.89
N THR A 137 13.20 -1.84 4.51
CA THR A 137 13.80 -2.32 3.26
C THR A 137 13.26 -1.57 2.04
N GLY A 138 11.93 -1.40 1.98
CA GLY A 138 11.30 -0.63 0.91
C GLY A 138 11.70 0.85 0.89
N LYS A 139 11.91 1.46 2.05
CA LYS A 139 12.41 2.85 2.16
C LYS A 139 13.84 2.97 1.68
N LEU A 140 14.74 2.11 2.13
CA LEU A 140 16.15 2.10 1.72
C LEU A 140 16.29 1.90 0.21
N GLN A 141 15.54 0.93 -0.35
CA GLN A 141 15.55 0.70 -1.79
C GLN A 141 15.03 1.91 -2.57
N ARG A 142 13.96 2.54 -2.11
CA ARG A 142 13.41 3.73 -2.75
C ARG A 142 14.35 4.92 -2.66
N GLU A 143 15.01 5.12 -1.52
CA GLU A 143 16.01 6.16 -1.33
C GLU A 143 17.16 5.96 -2.31
N HIS A 144 17.71 4.74 -2.40
CA HIS A 144 18.71 4.40 -3.40
C HIS A 144 18.21 4.71 -4.83
N ASP A 145 17.01 4.26 -5.20
CA ASP A 145 16.47 4.48 -6.55
C ASP A 145 16.34 5.98 -6.87
N LEU A 146 15.94 6.80 -5.89
CA LEU A 146 15.78 8.25 -6.08
C LEU A 146 17.11 8.99 -6.16
N LEU A 147 18.15 8.56 -5.44
CA LEU A 147 19.43 9.23 -5.36
C LEU A 147 20.44 8.73 -6.41
N ALA A 148 20.42 7.43 -6.72
CA ALA A 148 21.43 6.79 -7.55
C ALA A 148 20.98 6.56 -9.01
N LEU A 149 19.66 6.51 -9.29
CA LEU A 149 19.16 6.22 -10.63
C LEU A 149 18.60 7.47 -11.32
N ASP A 150 18.84 7.59 -12.63
CA ASP A 150 18.14 8.56 -13.47
C ASP A 150 16.64 8.19 -13.65
N GLY A 151 15.86 9.12 -14.19
CA GLY A 151 14.41 8.96 -14.33
C GLY A 151 14.00 7.77 -15.19
N ARG A 152 14.77 7.45 -16.24
CA ARG A 152 14.53 6.31 -17.12
C ARG A 152 14.74 5.00 -16.37
N ARG A 153 15.87 4.84 -15.71
CA ARG A 153 16.19 3.64 -14.92
C ARG A 153 15.21 3.44 -13.76
N ARG A 154 14.78 4.51 -13.08
CA ARG A 154 13.73 4.42 -12.05
C ARG A 154 12.44 3.83 -12.60
N TYR A 155 12.01 4.29 -13.78
CA TYR A 155 10.80 3.78 -14.41
C TYR A 155 10.96 2.33 -14.87
N GLU A 156 12.06 1.96 -15.50
CA GLU A 156 12.37 0.59 -15.93
C GLU A 156 12.39 -0.37 -14.72
N THR A 157 13.09 0.01 -13.66
CA THR A 157 13.16 -0.77 -12.40
C THR A 157 11.78 -0.96 -11.76
N PHE A 158 10.94 0.09 -11.78
CA PHE A 158 9.57 -0.03 -11.29
C PHE A 158 8.74 -1.00 -12.12
N CYS A 159 8.81 -0.93 -13.45
CA CYS A 159 8.09 -1.83 -14.34
C CYS A 159 8.52 -3.31 -14.18
N GLN A 160 9.81 -3.55 -13.97
CA GLN A 160 10.34 -4.89 -13.72
C GLN A 160 9.90 -5.44 -12.35
N ARG A 161 9.95 -4.61 -11.32
CA ARG A 161 9.63 -5.00 -9.94
C ARG A 161 8.12 -5.14 -9.70
N PHE A 162 7.31 -4.31 -10.35
CA PHE A 162 5.87 -4.22 -10.15
C PHE A 162 5.08 -4.15 -11.47
N PRO A 163 5.16 -5.18 -12.33
CA PRO A 163 4.55 -5.13 -13.66
C PRO A 163 3.04 -4.90 -13.63
N HIS A 164 2.33 -5.50 -12.64
CA HIS A 164 0.91 -5.33 -12.45
C HIS A 164 0.52 -3.89 -12.03
N LEU A 165 1.36 -3.21 -11.23
CA LEU A 165 1.14 -1.81 -10.84
C LEU A 165 1.46 -0.85 -11.99
N ALA A 166 2.52 -1.13 -12.78
CA ALA A 166 2.91 -0.31 -13.93
C ALA A 166 1.80 -0.19 -14.98
N ALA A 167 0.97 -1.23 -15.12
CA ALA A 167 -0.18 -1.24 -16.03
C ALA A 167 -1.40 -0.49 -15.48
N ARG A 168 -1.61 -0.48 -14.15
CA ARG A 168 -2.83 0.02 -13.49
C ARG A 168 -2.70 1.41 -12.90
N VAL A 169 -1.51 1.77 -12.39
CA VAL A 169 -1.30 3.08 -11.74
C VAL A 169 -1.38 4.20 -12.78
N PRO A 170 -2.28 5.20 -12.61
CA PRO A 170 -2.34 6.37 -13.47
C PRO A 170 -1.01 7.10 -13.54
N LEU A 171 -0.70 7.67 -14.71
CA LEU A 171 0.58 8.32 -14.99
C LEU A 171 0.92 9.39 -13.94
N VAL A 172 -0.04 10.23 -13.55
CA VAL A 172 0.14 11.29 -12.55
C VAL A 172 0.61 10.74 -11.20
N HIS A 173 0.02 9.62 -10.75
CA HIS A 173 0.40 9.00 -9.48
C HIS A 173 1.77 8.30 -9.57
N LEU A 174 2.04 7.65 -10.69
CA LEU A 174 3.32 6.99 -10.90
C LEU A 174 4.47 8.02 -11.04
N ALA A 175 4.24 9.14 -11.74
CA ALA A 175 5.23 10.20 -11.89
C ALA A 175 5.68 10.72 -10.52
N THR A 176 4.75 11.08 -9.63
CA THR A 176 5.10 11.58 -8.30
C THR A 176 5.73 10.50 -7.40
N TYR A 177 5.38 9.22 -7.60
CA TYR A 177 6.07 8.11 -6.93
C TYR A 177 7.54 8.00 -7.38
N LEU A 178 7.82 8.15 -8.66
CA LEU A 178 9.17 8.05 -9.24
C LEU A 178 9.99 9.33 -9.10
N GLY A 179 9.44 10.42 -8.56
CA GLY A 179 10.09 11.72 -8.50
C GLY A 179 10.27 12.35 -9.89
N LEU A 180 9.30 12.15 -10.77
CA LEU A 180 9.26 12.68 -12.13
C LEU A 180 8.08 13.63 -12.31
N THR A 181 8.13 14.44 -13.38
CA THR A 181 6.95 15.15 -13.88
C THR A 181 6.13 14.24 -14.79
N ASP A 182 4.84 14.54 -14.93
CA ASP A 182 3.93 13.82 -15.83
C ASP A 182 4.44 13.82 -17.27
N VAL A 183 4.98 14.96 -17.73
CA VAL A 183 5.55 15.14 -19.07
C VAL A 183 6.78 14.24 -19.25
N SER A 184 7.67 14.20 -18.27
CA SER A 184 8.87 13.35 -18.32
C SER A 184 8.49 11.87 -18.38
N LEU A 185 7.58 11.43 -17.53
CA LEU A 185 7.15 10.02 -17.52
C LEU A 185 6.39 9.65 -18.81
N SER A 186 5.57 10.55 -19.35
CA SER A 186 4.87 10.33 -20.61
C SER A 186 5.85 10.09 -21.77
N ARG A 187 6.93 10.89 -21.85
CA ARG A 187 7.99 10.71 -22.87
C ARG A 187 8.70 9.36 -22.70
N LEU A 188 9.02 8.96 -21.47
CA LEU A 188 9.64 7.67 -21.21
C LEU A 188 8.74 6.48 -21.62
N ARG A 189 7.45 6.53 -21.31
CA ARG A 189 6.48 5.51 -21.74
C ARG A 189 6.39 5.40 -23.25
N ARG A 190 6.40 6.53 -23.95
CA ARG A 190 6.36 6.56 -25.43
C ARG A 190 7.62 5.93 -26.02
N ALA A 191 8.79 6.36 -25.57
CA ALA A 191 10.09 5.83 -26.06
C ALA A 191 10.19 4.30 -25.83
N GLN A 192 9.68 3.80 -24.70
CA GLN A 192 9.69 2.36 -24.41
C GLN A 192 8.78 1.57 -25.36
N ARG A 193 7.60 2.12 -25.73
CA ARG A 193 6.70 1.48 -26.70
C ARG A 193 7.30 1.44 -28.10
N GLU A 194 7.99 2.51 -28.50
CA GLU A 194 8.64 2.62 -29.82
C GLU A 194 9.88 1.69 -29.92
N SER A 195 10.49 1.34 -28.80
CA SER A 195 11.67 0.45 -28.71
C SER A 195 11.29 -1.03 -28.56
N ALA A 196 10.02 -1.37 -28.29
CA ALA A 196 9.57 -2.74 -28.20
C ALA A 196 9.49 -3.35 -29.61
N PRO A 197 10.13 -4.51 -29.88
CA PRO A 197 10.00 -5.17 -31.19
C PRO A 197 8.53 -5.47 -31.45
N VAL A 198 8.09 -5.14 -32.66
CA VAL A 198 6.77 -5.54 -33.18
C VAL A 198 6.78 -7.07 -33.24
N ALA A 199 5.97 -7.72 -32.37
CA ALA A 199 5.80 -9.16 -32.35
C ALA A 199 4.94 -9.62 -33.53
#